data_a3b0fb05d2a53b2c64ea6d57f26c7c1c
#
_entry.id   a3b0fb05d2a53b2c64ea6d57f26c7c1c
#
_cell.length_a   1.000
_cell.length_b   1.000
_cell.length_c   1.000
_cell.angle_alpha   90.00
_cell.angle_beta   90.00
_cell.angle_gamma   90.00
#
_symmetry.space_group_name_H-M   'P 1'
#
loop_
_entity.id
_entity.type
_entity.pdbx_description
1 polymer ?
#
loop_
_entity_poly.entity_id
_entity_poly.type
_entity_poly.pdbx_seq_one_letter_code
_entity_poly.pdbx_strand_id
1 'polypeptide(L)'
;MNPAQILLTNDDGIQSPGLWTAASALSDLGFVNVVAPRDQFSGAGRSLPIYSDGLIDQQKMEVDGRDWNVYAVGGTPAQAVLHAIFEILPEKPILTVAGINYGENLGTGVTVSGTVGAALESATHGIPALAISLETKREYHLSYSPEVDFSTAGFFAAYFGRKLLEKTLPSDVCVLKVDVPCEATPDTPWEITRLSRKIYYHPTPPDRDSWDQPGIPSYEVVGDPLQD
;
A
#
# COMPACT_ATOMS: atom_id res chain seq x y z
N MET A 1 28.08 -0.78 10.64
CA MET A 1 27.25 -0.30 9.52
C MET A 1 25.83 -0.32 10.03
N ASN A 2 25.08 0.75 9.80
CA ASN A 2 23.64 0.74 10.12
C ASN A 2 22.95 -0.30 9.24
N PRO A 3 21.93 -1.00 9.74
CA PRO A 3 21.15 -1.91 8.91
C PRO A 3 20.48 -1.14 7.78
N ALA A 4 20.31 -1.81 6.64
CA ALA A 4 19.63 -1.24 5.47
C ALA A 4 18.22 -0.79 5.84
N GLN A 5 17.86 0.46 5.51
CA GLN A 5 16.58 1.06 5.87
C GLN A 5 15.52 0.68 4.83
N ILE A 6 14.39 0.14 5.28
CA ILE A 6 13.21 -0.12 4.46
C ILE A 6 12.09 0.80 4.95
N LEU A 7 11.46 1.53 4.05
CA LEU A 7 10.25 2.30 4.33
C LEU A 7 9.03 1.41 4.08
N LEU A 8 8.15 1.30 5.06
CA LEU A 8 6.85 0.65 4.93
C LEU A 8 5.74 1.67 5.17
N THR A 9 4.80 1.73 4.24
CA THR A 9 3.60 2.60 4.27
C THR A 9 2.38 1.88 3.70
N ASN A 10 1.20 2.51 3.71
CA ASN A 10 -0.03 2.03 3.09
C ASN A 10 -1.01 3.19 2.87
N ASP A 11 -2.24 2.89 2.43
CA ASP A 11 -3.37 3.83 2.40
C ASP A 11 -4.55 3.41 3.30
N ASP A 12 -4.48 2.22 3.89
CA ASP A 12 -5.47 1.77 4.88
C ASP A 12 -5.26 2.38 6.27
N GLY A 13 -4.13 3.04 6.50
CA GLY A 13 -3.78 3.67 7.77
C GLY A 13 -2.93 2.79 8.70
N ILE A 14 -2.39 3.45 9.74
CA ILE A 14 -1.40 2.87 10.67
C ILE A 14 -1.91 1.64 11.45
N GLN A 15 -3.21 1.51 11.61
CA GLN A 15 -3.83 0.38 12.33
C GLN A 15 -4.10 -0.85 11.47
N SER A 16 -3.85 -0.79 10.16
CA SER A 16 -4.18 -1.86 9.23
C SER A 16 -3.42 -3.16 9.53
N PRO A 17 -4.11 -4.29 9.71
CA PRO A 17 -3.45 -5.61 9.86
C PRO A 17 -2.53 -5.97 8.68
N GLY A 18 -2.89 -5.57 7.45
CA GLY A 18 -2.05 -5.78 6.27
C GLY A 18 -0.70 -5.08 6.36
N LEU A 19 -0.67 -3.85 6.90
CA LEU A 19 0.58 -3.11 7.16
C LEU A 19 1.48 -3.88 8.14
N TRP A 20 0.90 -4.41 9.21
CA TRP A 20 1.65 -5.11 10.25
C TRP A 20 2.14 -6.48 9.81
N THR A 21 1.36 -7.18 9.00
CA THR A 21 1.82 -8.43 8.35
C THR A 21 3.02 -8.15 7.43
N ALA A 22 2.98 -7.06 6.65
CA ALA A 22 4.12 -6.65 5.84
C ALA A 22 5.34 -6.28 6.71
N ALA A 23 5.14 -5.55 7.82
CA ALA A 23 6.23 -5.18 8.74
C ALA A 23 6.97 -6.41 9.28
N SER A 24 6.20 -7.40 9.75
CA SER A 24 6.76 -8.66 10.24
C SER A 24 7.52 -9.41 9.14
N ALA A 25 6.90 -9.58 7.97
CA ALA A 25 7.51 -10.31 6.85
C ALA A 25 8.78 -9.67 6.29
N LEU A 26 8.87 -8.33 6.29
CA LEU A 26 10.02 -7.57 5.78
C LEU A 26 11.17 -7.49 6.79
N SER A 27 10.94 -7.78 8.07
CA SER A 27 11.92 -7.61 9.14
C SER A 27 13.23 -8.42 8.96
N ASP A 28 13.18 -9.48 8.16
CA ASP A 28 14.35 -10.29 7.81
C ASP A 28 15.18 -9.69 6.67
N LEU A 29 14.68 -8.67 5.98
CA LEU A 29 15.36 -8.01 4.86
C LEU A 29 16.17 -6.80 5.29
N GLY A 30 15.80 -6.16 6.41
CA GLY A 30 16.44 -4.95 6.87
C GLY A 30 15.70 -4.31 8.05
N PHE A 31 16.08 -3.08 8.39
CA PHE A 31 15.39 -2.31 9.42
C PHE A 31 14.16 -1.65 8.82
N VAL A 32 12.99 -2.09 9.25
CA VAL A 32 11.71 -1.58 8.74
C VAL A 32 11.26 -0.38 9.56
N ASN A 33 11.06 0.74 8.86
CA ASN A 33 10.47 1.96 9.40
C ASN A 33 9.04 2.06 8.93
N VAL A 34 8.09 2.04 9.85
CA VAL A 34 6.68 2.16 9.56
C VAL A 34 6.26 3.62 9.63
N VAL A 35 5.98 4.22 8.47
CA VAL A 35 5.51 5.60 8.34
C VAL A 35 4.28 5.59 7.45
N ALA A 36 3.10 5.74 8.02
CA ALA A 36 1.84 5.57 7.30
C ALA A 36 0.82 6.66 7.68
N PRO A 37 -0.20 6.88 6.88
CA PRO A 37 -1.31 7.75 7.25
C PRO A 37 -1.92 7.34 8.58
N ARG A 38 -2.30 8.34 9.38
CA ARG A 38 -3.04 8.13 10.63
C ARG A 38 -4.40 7.47 10.35
N ASP A 39 -5.07 7.93 9.31
CA ASP A 39 -6.40 7.53 8.90
C ASP A 39 -6.36 6.82 7.54
N GLN A 40 -7.47 6.17 7.17
CA GLN A 40 -7.60 5.53 5.85
C GLN A 40 -7.79 6.57 4.74
N PHE A 41 -7.08 6.39 3.62
CA PHE A 41 -7.09 7.25 2.45
C PHE A 41 -7.40 6.51 1.15
N SER A 42 -8.38 5.62 1.15
CA SER A 42 -8.83 4.91 -0.05
C SER A 42 -9.23 5.90 -1.15
N GLY A 43 -8.75 5.68 -2.36
CA GLY A 43 -9.03 6.56 -3.50
C GLY A 43 -8.19 7.84 -3.55
N ALA A 44 -7.21 8.02 -2.68
CA ALA A 44 -6.38 9.22 -2.65
C ALA A 44 -5.39 9.33 -3.84
N GLY A 45 -5.08 8.22 -4.50
CA GLY A 45 -4.04 8.21 -5.52
C GLY A 45 -2.71 8.73 -4.98
N ARG A 46 -1.95 9.42 -5.82
CA ARG A 46 -0.72 10.12 -5.45
C ARG A 46 -0.98 11.60 -5.14
N SER A 47 -2.00 11.91 -4.36
CA SER A 47 -2.34 13.31 -4.06
C SER A 47 -1.48 13.90 -2.96
N LEU A 48 -1.21 15.22 -3.08
CA LEU A 48 -0.43 16.03 -2.13
C LEU A 48 -1.26 17.27 -1.73
N PRO A 49 -2.36 17.10 -0.98
CA PRO A 49 -3.22 18.20 -0.62
C PRO A 49 -2.54 19.15 0.37
N ILE A 50 -2.68 20.46 0.14
CA ILE A 50 -2.08 21.50 0.98
C ILE A 50 -2.82 21.72 2.32
N TYR A 51 -3.98 21.10 2.50
CA TYR A 51 -4.82 21.24 3.70
C TYR A 51 -4.62 20.07 4.69
N SER A 52 -3.72 19.14 4.44
CA SER A 52 -3.32 18.15 5.43
C SER A 52 -2.63 18.84 6.61
N ASP A 53 -2.85 18.35 7.82
CA ASP A 53 -2.23 18.95 9.01
C ASP A 53 -0.74 18.65 9.13
N GLY A 54 -0.26 17.58 8.48
CA GLY A 54 1.13 17.14 8.47
C GLY A 54 1.67 16.75 9.86
N LEU A 55 0.80 16.58 10.85
CA LEU A 55 1.21 16.19 12.18
C LEU A 55 1.74 14.75 12.17
N ILE A 56 2.85 14.53 12.86
CA ILE A 56 3.47 13.21 13.00
C ILE A 56 3.32 12.78 14.45
N ASP A 57 2.55 11.71 14.66
CA ASP A 57 2.41 11.08 15.96
C ASP A 57 3.32 9.84 16.02
N GLN A 58 4.37 9.95 16.83
CA GLN A 58 5.28 8.84 17.08
C GLN A 58 4.69 7.93 18.15
N GLN A 59 4.43 6.70 17.79
CA GLN A 59 3.84 5.70 18.67
C GLN A 59 4.79 4.51 18.88
N LYS A 60 4.60 3.79 19.99
CA LYS A 60 5.13 2.45 20.18
C LYS A 60 4.02 1.45 19.99
N MET A 61 4.24 0.48 19.14
CA MET A 61 3.31 -0.63 18.93
C MET A 61 4.05 -1.94 19.14
N GLU A 62 3.41 -2.87 19.87
CA GLU A 62 3.88 -4.24 19.99
C GLU A 62 3.19 -5.09 18.92
N VAL A 63 3.98 -5.71 18.05
CA VAL A 63 3.50 -6.63 17.02
C VAL A 63 4.40 -7.86 17.04
N ASP A 64 3.80 -9.05 17.14
CA ASP A 64 4.50 -10.34 17.21
C ASP A 64 5.57 -10.39 18.30
N GLY A 65 5.28 -9.76 19.47
CA GLY A 65 6.20 -9.72 20.62
C GLY A 65 7.42 -8.80 20.42
N ARG A 66 7.40 -7.92 19.43
CA ARG A 66 8.42 -6.91 19.17
C ARG A 66 7.87 -5.50 19.31
N ASP A 67 8.65 -4.61 19.93
CA ASP A 67 8.34 -3.18 20.00
C ASP A 67 8.78 -2.48 18.70
N TRP A 68 7.84 -1.75 18.10
CA TRP A 68 8.07 -0.94 16.91
C TRP A 68 7.91 0.55 17.23
N ASN A 69 8.86 1.36 16.76
CA ASN A 69 8.64 2.81 16.66
C ASN A 69 7.97 3.08 15.31
N VAL A 70 6.78 3.67 15.37
CA VAL A 70 5.96 3.91 14.20
C VAL A 70 5.52 5.37 14.15
N TYR A 71 5.27 5.86 12.95
CA TYR A 71 4.94 7.25 12.73
C TYR A 71 3.62 7.34 11.97
N ALA A 72 2.59 7.82 12.67
CA ALA A 72 1.29 8.09 12.10
C ALA A 72 1.24 9.53 11.58
N VAL A 73 1.06 9.69 10.27
CA VAL A 73 1.12 11.00 9.60
C VAL A 73 -0.29 11.51 9.30
N GLY A 74 -0.57 12.74 9.64
CA GLY A 74 -1.79 13.46 9.28
C GLY A 74 -1.76 13.93 7.83
N GLY A 75 -1.76 12.99 6.90
CA GLY A 75 -1.63 13.25 5.47
C GLY A 75 -1.91 12.00 4.63
N THR A 76 -1.88 12.17 3.31
CA THR A 76 -2.06 11.08 2.35
C THR A 76 -0.88 10.10 2.37
N PRO A 77 -1.02 8.89 1.75
CA PRO A 77 0.10 7.96 1.60
C PRO A 77 1.33 8.56 0.93
N ALA A 78 1.14 9.38 -0.10
CA ALA A 78 2.25 10.09 -0.76
C ALA A 78 2.92 11.10 0.18
N GLN A 79 2.15 11.83 0.99
CA GLN A 79 2.71 12.74 2.00
C GLN A 79 3.45 11.97 3.11
N ALA A 80 2.95 10.81 3.55
CA ALA A 80 3.65 9.98 4.51
C ALA A 80 5.03 9.53 3.99
N VAL A 81 5.14 9.20 2.70
CA VAL A 81 6.43 8.92 2.05
C VAL A 81 7.36 10.15 2.08
N LEU A 82 6.85 11.35 1.77
CA LEU A 82 7.66 12.56 1.81
C LEU A 82 8.16 12.87 3.23
N HIS A 83 7.28 12.80 4.24
CA HIS A 83 7.67 12.95 5.64
C HIS A 83 8.72 11.91 6.06
N ALA A 84 8.58 10.67 5.62
CA ALA A 84 9.58 9.64 5.88
C ALA A 84 10.95 10.01 5.32
N ILE A 85 11.03 10.40 4.04
CA ILE A 85 12.29 10.64 3.32
C ILE A 85 12.99 11.92 3.82
N PHE A 86 12.23 12.97 4.12
CA PHE A 86 12.82 14.29 4.35
C PHE A 86 13.02 14.65 5.82
N GLU A 87 12.33 14.01 6.78
CA GLU A 87 12.45 14.41 8.18
C GLU A 87 12.45 13.28 9.20
N ILE A 88 11.92 12.08 8.88
CA ILE A 88 11.83 10.99 9.87
C ILE A 88 13.03 10.05 9.80
N LEU A 89 13.36 9.60 8.58
CA LEU A 89 14.42 8.61 8.40
C LEU A 89 15.81 9.25 8.45
N PRO A 90 16.77 8.60 9.15
CA PRO A 90 18.14 9.13 9.27
C PRO A 90 18.91 9.11 7.94
N GLU A 91 18.50 8.25 7.02
CA GLU A 91 19.11 8.08 5.69
C GLU A 91 18.04 7.58 4.70
N LYS A 92 18.31 7.79 3.42
CA LYS A 92 17.41 7.40 2.33
C LYS A 92 17.18 5.88 2.37
N PRO A 93 15.91 5.41 2.34
CA PRO A 93 15.64 3.98 2.32
C PRO A 93 16.10 3.34 1.02
N ILE A 94 16.51 2.07 1.09
CA ILE A 94 16.93 1.28 -0.07
C ILE A 94 15.77 0.62 -0.79
N LEU A 95 14.61 0.55 -0.13
CA LEU A 95 13.36 -0.03 -0.63
C LEU A 95 12.19 0.67 0.06
N THR A 96 11.14 0.94 -0.69
CA THR A 96 9.83 1.28 -0.13
C THR A 96 8.84 0.17 -0.47
N VAL A 97 8.07 -0.25 0.54
CA VAL A 97 6.93 -1.14 0.36
C VAL A 97 5.67 -0.40 0.76
N ALA A 98 4.68 -0.36 -0.13
CA ALA A 98 3.36 0.20 0.11
C ALA A 98 2.33 -0.94 0.15
N GLY A 99 1.63 -1.09 1.25
CA GLY A 99 0.63 -2.15 1.48
C GLY A 99 0.84 -2.85 2.83
N ILE A 100 0.18 -4.00 3.03
CA ILE A 100 -0.64 -4.76 2.08
C ILE A 100 -2.05 -4.16 2.07
N ASN A 101 -2.51 -3.78 0.89
CA ASN A 101 -3.82 -3.17 0.71
C ASN A 101 -4.96 -4.18 0.82
N TYR A 102 -6.07 -3.78 1.42
CA TYR A 102 -7.35 -4.49 1.34
C TYR A 102 -7.97 -4.26 -0.04
N GLY A 103 -8.02 -5.31 -0.84
CA GLY A 103 -8.54 -5.28 -2.21
C GLY A 103 -7.44 -5.03 -3.25
N GLU A 104 -7.60 -5.70 -4.34
CA GLU A 104 -6.71 -5.65 -5.51
C GLU A 104 -6.77 -4.29 -6.22
N ASN A 105 -5.66 -3.91 -6.85
CA ASN A 105 -5.56 -2.66 -7.60
C ASN A 105 -5.41 -2.95 -9.10
N LEU A 106 -6.53 -3.18 -9.78
CA LEU A 106 -6.59 -3.63 -11.17
C LEU A 106 -7.08 -2.55 -12.14
N GLY A 107 -6.73 -2.74 -13.41
CA GLY A 107 -7.20 -1.92 -14.50
C GLY A 107 -6.93 -0.43 -14.29
N THR A 108 -7.88 0.40 -14.70
CA THR A 108 -7.77 1.87 -14.54
C THR A 108 -7.82 2.31 -13.07
N GLY A 109 -8.28 1.44 -12.15
CA GLY A 109 -8.31 1.71 -10.70
C GLY A 109 -6.92 1.97 -10.10
N VAL A 110 -5.86 1.48 -10.73
CA VAL A 110 -4.47 1.74 -10.28
C VAL A 110 -4.15 3.23 -10.14
N THR A 111 -4.78 4.09 -10.93
CA THR A 111 -4.52 5.55 -10.93
C THR A 111 -5.08 6.27 -9.71
N VAL A 112 -6.06 5.69 -9.02
CA VAL A 112 -6.65 6.25 -7.81
C VAL A 112 -6.21 5.52 -6.53
N SER A 113 -5.43 4.44 -6.66
CA SER A 113 -4.89 3.70 -5.53
C SER A 113 -3.89 4.53 -4.74
N GLY A 114 -4.13 4.70 -3.44
CA GLY A 114 -3.18 5.32 -2.53
C GLY A 114 -1.93 4.49 -2.30
N THR A 115 -2.08 3.16 -2.26
CA THR A 115 -0.96 2.19 -2.20
C THR A 115 0.00 2.36 -3.38
N VAL A 116 -0.54 2.37 -4.61
CA VAL A 116 0.28 2.61 -5.82
C VAL A 116 0.83 4.02 -5.83
N GLY A 117 0.03 5.01 -5.40
CA GLY A 117 0.45 6.41 -5.29
C GLY A 117 1.66 6.61 -4.37
N ALA A 118 1.68 5.96 -3.23
CA ALA A 118 2.82 5.99 -2.30
C ALA A 118 4.09 5.35 -2.91
N ALA A 119 3.94 4.20 -3.58
CA ALA A 119 5.06 3.56 -4.27
C ALA A 119 5.62 4.45 -5.39
N LEU A 120 4.75 5.08 -6.19
CA LEU A 120 5.15 6.04 -7.23
C LEU A 120 5.83 7.27 -6.63
N GLU A 121 5.34 7.80 -5.49
CA GLU A 121 6.00 8.94 -4.82
C GLU A 121 7.44 8.56 -4.45
N SER A 122 7.63 7.43 -3.81
CA SER A 122 8.97 6.94 -3.45
C SER A 122 9.89 6.78 -4.67
N ALA A 123 9.35 6.22 -5.75
CA ALA A 123 10.10 6.00 -6.99
C ALA A 123 10.60 7.30 -7.63
N THR A 124 9.85 8.42 -7.49
CA THR A 124 10.34 9.73 -8.00
C THR A 124 11.58 10.24 -7.28
N HIS A 125 11.84 9.74 -6.07
CA HIS A 125 13.05 10.01 -5.31
C HIS A 125 14.16 8.98 -5.58
N GLY A 126 14.01 8.14 -6.62
CA GLY A 126 14.98 7.13 -7.02
C GLY A 126 15.11 5.99 -6.00
N ILE A 127 14.05 5.64 -5.31
CA ILE A 127 13.97 4.52 -4.38
C ILE A 127 13.16 3.41 -5.05
N PRO A 128 13.70 2.19 -5.22
CA PRO A 128 12.91 1.05 -5.70
C PRO A 128 11.67 0.86 -4.83
N ALA A 129 10.51 0.64 -5.46
CA ALA A 129 9.27 0.56 -4.72
C ALA A 129 8.41 -0.66 -5.12
N LEU A 130 7.77 -1.25 -4.11
CA LEU A 130 6.81 -2.34 -4.24
C LEU A 130 5.44 -1.82 -3.77
N ALA A 131 4.42 -1.94 -4.62
CA ALA A 131 3.02 -1.79 -4.23
C ALA A 131 2.38 -3.18 -4.18
N ILE A 132 1.82 -3.58 -3.03
CA ILE A 132 1.26 -4.91 -2.86
C ILE A 132 -0.15 -4.86 -2.30
N SER A 133 -1.03 -5.67 -2.90
CA SER A 133 -2.45 -5.75 -2.58
C SER A 133 -2.89 -7.21 -2.44
N LEU A 134 -3.84 -7.46 -1.57
CA LEU A 134 -4.52 -8.75 -1.44
C LEU A 134 -5.95 -8.61 -1.96
N GLU A 135 -6.36 -9.51 -2.86
CA GLU A 135 -7.76 -9.62 -3.25
C GLU A 135 -8.61 -9.93 -2.02
N THR A 136 -9.62 -9.09 -1.77
CA THR A 136 -10.54 -9.27 -0.65
C THR A 136 -11.97 -8.95 -1.08
N LYS A 137 -12.94 -9.46 -0.31
CA LYS A 137 -14.33 -9.06 -0.52
C LYS A 137 -14.49 -7.56 -0.25
N ARG A 138 -15.33 -6.90 -1.05
CA ARG A 138 -15.64 -5.47 -0.94
C ARG A 138 -16.00 -5.03 0.48
N GLU A 139 -16.70 -5.87 1.24
CA GLU A 139 -17.09 -5.57 2.63
C GLU A 139 -15.92 -5.30 3.58
N TYR A 140 -14.71 -5.78 3.22
CA TYR A 140 -13.50 -5.59 4.01
C TYR A 140 -12.69 -4.37 3.61
N HIS A 141 -12.93 -3.74 2.44
CA HIS A 141 -12.09 -2.65 1.92
C HIS A 141 -12.01 -1.42 2.84
N LEU A 142 -13.03 -1.18 3.66
CA LEU A 142 -13.09 -0.06 4.61
C LEU A 142 -13.17 -0.56 6.06
N SER A 143 -12.50 -1.68 6.35
CA SER A 143 -12.51 -2.30 7.67
C SER A 143 -11.11 -2.73 8.09
N TYR A 144 -10.93 -3.00 9.36
CA TYR A 144 -9.75 -3.70 9.88
C TYR A 144 -10.15 -5.12 10.33
N SER A 145 -10.92 -5.81 9.49
CA SER A 145 -11.44 -7.12 9.83
C SER A 145 -10.32 -8.12 10.09
N PRO A 146 -10.34 -8.80 11.24
CA PRO A 146 -9.39 -9.87 11.55
C PRO A 146 -9.66 -11.17 10.75
N GLU A 147 -10.74 -11.22 9.98
CA GLU A 147 -11.09 -12.37 9.15
C GLU A 147 -10.24 -12.47 7.88
N VAL A 148 -9.56 -11.38 7.50
CA VAL A 148 -8.68 -11.35 6.32
C VAL A 148 -7.29 -11.84 6.71
N ASP A 149 -6.87 -12.96 6.13
CA ASP A 149 -5.53 -13.52 6.30
C ASP A 149 -4.55 -12.91 5.28
N PHE A 150 -3.65 -12.09 5.75
CA PHE A 150 -2.60 -11.47 4.94
C PHE A 150 -1.31 -12.30 4.84
N SER A 151 -1.23 -13.49 5.42
CA SER A 151 0.00 -14.26 5.54
C SER A 151 0.66 -14.55 4.19
N THR A 152 -0.12 -14.99 3.20
CA THR A 152 0.39 -15.24 1.83
C THR A 152 0.87 -13.94 1.15
N ALA A 153 0.13 -12.85 1.30
CA ALA A 153 0.56 -11.56 0.75
C ALA A 153 1.83 -11.04 1.47
N GLY A 154 1.97 -11.28 2.78
CA GLY A 154 3.20 -11.03 3.53
C GLY A 154 4.39 -11.82 2.98
N PHE A 155 4.20 -13.11 2.69
CA PHE A 155 5.23 -13.91 2.02
C PHE A 155 5.66 -13.29 0.69
N PHE A 156 4.72 -12.89 -0.17
CA PHE A 156 5.04 -12.26 -1.45
C PHE A 156 5.65 -10.86 -1.28
N ALA A 157 5.28 -10.09 -0.25
CA ALA A 157 5.94 -8.82 0.06
C ALA A 157 7.44 -9.03 0.35
N ALA A 158 7.79 -10.01 1.18
CA ALA A 158 9.19 -10.36 1.46
C ALA A 158 9.90 -10.93 0.23
N TYR A 159 9.24 -11.80 -0.53
CA TYR A 159 9.80 -12.42 -1.75
C TYR A 159 10.16 -11.37 -2.81
N PHE A 160 9.23 -10.50 -3.18
CA PHE A 160 9.46 -9.46 -4.18
C PHE A 160 10.32 -8.32 -3.64
N GLY A 161 10.20 -7.98 -2.36
CA GLY A 161 11.11 -7.05 -1.68
C GLY A 161 12.56 -7.50 -1.79
N ARG A 162 12.85 -8.76 -1.52
CA ARG A 162 14.18 -9.35 -1.70
C ARG A 162 14.66 -9.28 -3.15
N LYS A 163 13.78 -9.61 -4.11
CA LYS A 163 14.14 -9.50 -5.54
C LYS A 163 14.49 -8.08 -5.96
N LEU A 164 13.79 -7.07 -5.43
CA LEU A 164 14.09 -5.66 -5.71
C LEU A 164 15.42 -5.21 -5.10
N LEU A 165 15.82 -5.78 -3.96
CA LEU A 165 17.13 -5.52 -3.34
C LEU A 165 18.29 -6.21 -4.05
N GLU A 166 18.05 -7.40 -4.61
CA GLU A 166 19.08 -8.21 -5.26
C GLU A 166 19.29 -7.88 -6.74
N LYS A 167 18.30 -7.30 -7.41
CA LYS A 167 18.30 -7.10 -8.87
C LYS A 167 18.04 -5.65 -9.22
N THR A 168 18.83 -5.14 -10.16
CA THR A 168 18.53 -3.86 -10.81
C THR A 168 17.30 -4.04 -11.72
N LEU A 169 16.29 -3.23 -11.53
CA LEU A 169 15.15 -3.14 -12.43
C LEU A 169 15.59 -2.60 -13.81
N PRO A 170 14.89 -2.95 -14.90
CA PRO A 170 15.04 -2.25 -16.18
C PRO A 170 14.91 -0.74 -15.99
N SER A 171 15.63 0.04 -16.77
CA SER A 171 15.71 1.51 -16.59
C SER A 171 14.38 2.27 -16.77
N ASP A 172 13.40 1.62 -17.37
CA ASP A 172 12.04 2.09 -17.61
C ASP A 172 11.02 1.57 -16.57
N VAL A 173 11.49 0.79 -15.57
CA VAL A 173 10.67 0.25 -14.48
C VAL A 173 11.10 0.85 -13.15
N CYS A 174 10.21 1.57 -12.49
CA CYS A 174 10.48 2.20 -11.19
C CYS A 174 9.64 1.63 -10.03
N VAL A 175 8.54 0.96 -10.32
CA VAL A 175 7.64 0.35 -9.34
C VAL A 175 7.29 -1.06 -9.79
N LEU A 176 7.35 -2.01 -8.86
CA LEU A 176 6.74 -3.32 -9.00
C LEU A 176 5.39 -3.30 -8.30
N LYS A 177 4.31 -3.59 -9.03
CA LYS A 177 2.98 -3.75 -8.46
C LYS A 177 2.62 -5.23 -8.44
N VAL A 178 2.14 -5.72 -7.30
CA VAL A 178 1.77 -7.12 -7.07
C VAL A 178 0.35 -7.18 -6.54
N ASP A 179 -0.52 -7.97 -7.18
CA ASP A 179 -1.82 -8.37 -6.64
C ASP A 179 -1.78 -9.85 -6.31
N VAL A 180 -2.17 -10.16 -5.09
CA VAL A 180 -2.20 -11.53 -4.57
C VAL A 180 -3.66 -11.99 -4.54
N PRO A 181 -4.03 -13.03 -5.30
CA PRO A 181 -5.37 -13.61 -5.23
C PRO A 181 -5.69 -14.12 -3.82
N CYS A 182 -6.96 -14.07 -3.42
CA CYS A 182 -7.40 -14.49 -2.09
C CYS A 182 -7.13 -15.99 -1.80
N GLU A 183 -7.10 -16.82 -2.84
CA GLU A 183 -6.83 -18.26 -2.73
C GLU A 183 -5.35 -18.63 -2.95
N ALA A 184 -4.47 -17.61 -3.14
CA ALA A 184 -3.05 -17.86 -3.36
C ALA A 184 -2.39 -18.50 -2.15
N THR A 185 -1.36 -19.29 -2.43
CA THR A 185 -0.46 -19.88 -1.43
C THR A 185 0.98 -19.46 -1.75
N PRO A 186 1.94 -19.66 -0.84
CA PRO A 186 3.35 -19.39 -1.14
C PRO A 186 3.90 -20.14 -2.38
N ASP A 187 3.28 -21.25 -2.77
CA ASP A 187 3.65 -22.05 -3.94
C ASP A 187 2.93 -21.61 -5.23
N THR A 188 2.02 -20.64 -5.15
CA THR A 188 1.30 -20.12 -6.32
C THR A 188 2.29 -19.46 -7.29
N PRO A 189 2.32 -19.88 -8.58
CA PRO A 189 3.19 -19.25 -9.56
C PRO A 189 2.75 -17.81 -9.84
N TRP A 190 3.70 -16.93 -10.09
CA TRP A 190 3.43 -15.55 -10.47
C TRP A 190 3.75 -15.30 -11.94
N GLU A 191 3.07 -14.32 -12.52
CA GLU A 191 3.24 -13.90 -13.90
C GLU A 191 3.43 -12.39 -14.00
N ILE A 192 4.20 -11.94 -15.00
CA ILE A 192 4.28 -10.52 -15.35
C ILE A 192 3.15 -10.22 -16.33
N THR A 193 2.27 -9.32 -15.93
CA THR A 193 1.10 -8.92 -16.70
C THR A 193 1.24 -7.51 -17.26
N ARG A 194 0.26 -7.08 -18.01
CA ARG A 194 0.08 -5.69 -18.44
C ARG A 194 -1.08 -5.07 -17.70
N LEU A 195 -0.99 -3.77 -17.45
CA LEU A 195 -2.12 -3.04 -16.91
C LEU A 195 -3.30 -3.08 -17.90
N SER A 196 -4.42 -3.64 -17.45
CA SER A 196 -5.66 -3.59 -18.21
C SER A 196 -6.18 -2.16 -18.35
N ARG A 197 -6.79 -1.84 -19.49
CA ARG A 197 -7.48 -0.57 -19.72
C ARG A 197 -8.95 -0.63 -19.37
N LYS A 198 -9.43 -1.75 -18.88
CA LYS A 198 -10.84 -1.91 -18.46
C LYS A 198 -11.05 -1.27 -17.08
N ILE A 199 -12.28 -0.85 -16.86
CA ILE A 199 -12.76 -0.40 -15.56
C ILE A 199 -13.15 -1.66 -14.78
N TYR A 200 -12.49 -1.89 -13.66
CA TYR A 200 -12.79 -3.00 -12.75
C TYR A 200 -13.74 -2.56 -11.63
N TYR A 201 -13.49 -1.41 -11.03
CA TYR A 201 -14.38 -0.78 -10.06
C TYR A 201 -15.27 0.22 -10.76
N HIS A 202 -16.54 -0.15 -11.01
CA HIS A 202 -17.52 0.71 -11.65
C HIS A 202 -18.14 1.69 -10.66
N PRO A 203 -17.95 3.01 -10.83
CA PRO A 203 -18.59 3.98 -9.95
C PRO A 203 -20.11 3.90 -10.03
N THR A 204 -20.75 3.98 -8.87
CA THR A 204 -22.22 4.08 -8.76
C THR A 204 -22.60 5.46 -8.21
N PRO A 205 -23.74 6.01 -8.63
CA PRO A 205 -24.21 7.31 -8.13
C PRO A 205 -24.41 7.26 -6.61
N PRO A 206 -24.26 8.41 -5.94
CA PRO A 206 -24.59 8.50 -4.52
C PRO A 206 -26.09 8.34 -4.30
N ASP A 207 -26.44 7.73 -3.17
CA ASP A 207 -27.83 7.61 -2.70
C ASP A 207 -28.26 8.94 -2.05
N ARG A 208 -28.92 9.80 -2.83
CA ARG A 208 -29.49 11.07 -2.36
C ARG A 208 -30.64 11.52 -3.28
N ASP A 209 -31.63 12.16 -2.70
CA ASP A 209 -32.82 12.68 -3.41
C ASP A 209 -32.57 14.06 -4.04
N SER A 210 -31.65 14.85 -3.49
CA SER A 210 -31.35 16.21 -3.96
C SER A 210 -29.87 16.57 -3.78
N TRP A 211 -29.39 17.58 -4.50
CA TRP A 211 -27.98 17.97 -4.51
C TRP A 211 -27.52 18.71 -3.27
N ASP A 212 -28.41 19.19 -2.44
CA ASP A 212 -28.16 19.81 -1.13
C ASP A 212 -27.99 18.78 0.00
N GLN A 213 -28.19 17.47 -0.29
CA GLN A 213 -27.89 16.38 0.61
C GLN A 213 -26.48 15.85 0.38
N PRO A 214 -25.75 15.44 1.45
CA PRO A 214 -24.50 14.74 1.31
C PRO A 214 -24.64 13.50 0.42
N GLY A 215 -23.64 13.25 -0.43
CA GLY A 215 -23.66 12.06 -1.30
C GLY A 215 -22.26 11.76 -1.81
N ILE A 216 -21.77 10.56 -1.49
CA ILE A 216 -20.48 10.06 -1.94
C ILE A 216 -20.71 8.97 -2.98
N PRO A 217 -20.14 9.08 -4.20
CA PRO A 217 -20.17 7.99 -5.16
C PRO A 217 -19.60 6.71 -4.55
N SER A 218 -20.29 5.59 -4.79
CA SER A 218 -19.80 4.27 -4.41
C SER A 218 -19.28 3.53 -5.65
N TYR A 219 -19.06 2.24 -5.56
CA TYR A 219 -18.64 1.42 -6.69
C TYR A 219 -19.16 -0.01 -6.58
N GLU A 220 -19.18 -0.68 -7.71
CA GLU A 220 -19.41 -2.12 -7.83
C GLU A 220 -18.22 -2.76 -8.52
N VAL A 221 -17.87 -3.98 -8.12
CA VAL A 221 -16.86 -4.79 -8.81
C VAL A 221 -17.54 -5.43 -10.02
N VAL A 222 -17.04 -5.14 -11.21
CA VAL A 222 -17.59 -5.65 -12.47
C VAL A 222 -16.46 -6.26 -13.29
N GLY A 223 -16.64 -7.53 -13.64
CA GLY A 223 -15.72 -8.24 -14.51
C GLY A 223 -14.93 -9.33 -13.80
N ASP A 224 -14.30 -10.13 -14.65
CA ASP A 224 -13.35 -11.15 -14.22
C ASP A 224 -11.95 -10.65 -14.60
N PRO A 225 -11.06 -10.42 -13.64
CA PRO A 225 -9.70 -9.93 -13.92
C PRO A 225 -8.88 -10.91 -14.77
N LEU A 226 -9.30 -12.18 -14.85
CA LEU A 226 -8.64 -13.22 -15.63
C LEU A 226 -9.06 -13.24 -17.12
N GLN A 227 -10.01 -12.40 -17.53
CA GLN A 227 -10.48 -12.35 -18.92
C GLN A 227 -9.88 -11.21 -19.75
N ASP A 228 -8.80 -10.61 -19.34
CA ASP A 228 -8.12 -9.52 -20.07
C ASP A 228 -6.88 -9.96 -20.85
#